data_b56eca93e9ef8cc2fb25dc2827fa6bfb
#
_entry.id   b56eca93e9ef8cc2fb25dc2827fa6bfb
#
_cell.length_a   1.000
_cell.length_b   1.000
_cell.length_c   1.000
_cell.angle_alpha   90.00
_cell.angle_beta   90.00
_cell.angle_gamma   90.00
#
_symmetry.space_group_name_H-M   'P 1'
#
loop_
_entity.id
_entity.type
_entity.pdbx_description
1 polymer ?
#
loop_
_entity_poly.entity_id
_entity_poly.type
_entity_poly.pdbx_seq_one_letter_code
_entity_poly.pdbx_strand_id
1 'polypeptide(L)'
;SFTNFGRKRAVLLLSDGMGTGKKANEDSRRLIETLEDLLEAGISEEFALEMIQDALLFQDKGAFSTIDAAVISLKTGILKLLKAGGMATFIRHKNSVERIMPAALPPGCRIGQQFDLKYKKLYDGDMVIMVSDGMLEFENMPEISFRMESLIGKIKTNNAQVFANELIEAVPVLEDGYDDDRTVLVAAIWEKGTQKCGINVGRE
;
A
#
# COMPACT_ATOMS: atom_id res chain seq x y z
N SER A 1 -3.00 -0.04 -7.28
CA SER A 1 -2.31 0.03 -8.59
C SER A 1 -0.84 -0.32 -8.49
N PHE A 2 -0.28 -0.80 -9.57
CA PHE A 2 1.16 -1.02 -9.72
C PHE A 2 1.60 -0.46 -11.08
N THR A 3 2.61 0.40 -11.08
CA THR A 3 3.16 1.01 -12.28
C THR A 3 4.68 0.97 -12.27
N ASN A 4 5.28 0.64 -13.42
CA ASN A 4 6.71 0.54 -13.58
C ASN A 4 7.21 1.74 -14.40
N PHE A 5 7.85 2.70 -13.74
CA PHE A 5 8.39 3.90 -14.38
C PHE A 5 9.77 3.63 -14.99
N GLY A 6 9.76 3.03 -16.17
CA GLY A 6 10.95 2.60 -16.88
C GLY A 6 11.74 1.53 -16.10
N ARG A 7 13.07 1.49 -16.31
CA ARG A 7 13.94 0.53 -15.60
C ARG A 7 14.52 1.07 -14.28
N LYS A 8 13.96 2.15 -13.74
CA LYS A 8 14.57 2.85 -12.59
C LYS A 8 13.81 2.66 -11.30
N ARG A 9 12.51 2.65 -11.36
CA ARG A 9 11.65 2.56 -10.16
C ARG A 9 10.35 1.81 -10.43
N ALA A 10 9.85 1.14 -9.41
CA ALA A 10 8.53 0.54 -9.36
C ALA A 10 7.69 1.27 -8.30
N VAL A 11 6.42 1.50 -8.57
CA VAL A 11 5.50 2.21 -7.68
C VAL A 11 4.29 1.33 -7.44
N LEU A 12 3.96 1.15 -6.15
CA LEU A 12 2.73 0.54 -5.71
C LEU A 12 1.88 1.64 -5.07
N LEU A 13 0.62 1.73 -5.46
CA LEU A 13 -0.32 2.71 -4.95
C LEU A 13 -1.57 2.01 -4.43
N LEU A 14 -1.93 2.30 -3.19
CA LEU A 14 -3.18 1.89 -2.58
C LEU A 14 -3.90 3.14 -2.08
N SER A 15 -5.17 3.26 -2.41
CA SER A 15 -6.06 4.32 -1.93
C SER A 15 -7.37 3.70 -1.53
N ASP A 16 -7.88 4.14 -0.40
CA ASP A 16 -9.18 3.80 0.09
C ASP A 16 -10.01 5.08 0.28
N GLY A 17 -11.23 5.10 -0.28
CA GLY A 17 -12.14 6.25 -0.22
C GLY A 17 -12.98 6.18 1.05
N MET A 18 -13.12 7.29 1.76
CA MET A 18 -14.04 7.36 2.89
C MET A 18 -15.49 7.26 2.42
N GLY A 19 -16.20 6.30 3.00
CA GLY A 19 -17.59 5.99 2.67
C GLY A 19 -17.74 4.67 1.93
N THR A 20 -18.98 4.28 1.66
CA THR A 20 -19.30 3.01 0.98
C THR A 20 -19.86 3.25 -0.41
N GLY A 21 -19.59 2.32 -1.30
CA GLY A 21 -20.24 2.23 -2.60
C GLY A 21 -19.49 2.89 -3.75
N LYS A 22 -20.18 2.99 -4.88
CA LYS A 22 -19.61 3.34 -6.18
C LYS A 22 -18.85 4.67 -6.21
N LYS A 23 -19.32 5.67 -5.45
CA LYS A 23 -18.69 7.00 -5.42
C LYS A 23 -17.32 6.99 -4.75
N ALA A 24 -17.19 6.32 -3.59
CA ALA A 24 -15.92 6.21 -2.88
C ALA A 24 -14.86 5.50 -3.75
N ASN A 25 -15.29 4.44 -4.46
CA ASN A 25 -14.42 3.72 -5.39
C ASN A 25 -13.99 4.60 -6.59
N GLU A 26 -14.92 5.39 -7.17
CA GLU A 26 -14.58 6.32 -8.26
C GLU A 26 -13.61 7.43 -7.81
N ASP A 27 -13.77 7.95 -6.59
CA ASP A 27 -12.91 9.00 -6.03
C ASP A 27 -11.48 8.45 -5.77
N SER A 28 -11.35 7.27 -5.16
CA SER A 28 -10.07 6.60 -4.95
C SER A 28 -9.37 6.27 -6.27
N ARG A 29 -10.11 5.79 -7.26
CA ARG A 29 -9.58 5.49 -8.59
C ARG A 29 -9.04 6.73 -9.28
N ARG A 30 -9.80 7.83 -9.31
CA ARG A 30 -9.36 9.10 -9.90
C ARG A 30 -8.11 9.65 -9.24
N LEU A 31 -8.01 9.51 -7.91
CA LEU A 31 -6.85 9.93 -7.16
C LEU A 31 -5.60 9.15 -7.57
N ILE A 32 -5.70 7.82 -7.69
CA ILE A 32 -4.61 6.97 -8.15
C ILE A 32 -4.21 7.33 -9.59
N GLU A 33 -5.18 7.44 -10.51
CA GLU A 33 -4.93 7.81 -11.92
C GLU A 33 -4.22 9.16 -12.00
N THR A 34 -4.68 10.17 -11.25
CA THR A 34 -4.03 11.49 -11.21
C THR A 34 -2.59 11.41 -10.69
N LEU A 35 -2.36 10.62 -9.65
CA LEU A 35 -1.01 10.45 -9.11
C LEU A 35 -0.09 9.75 -10.12
N GLU A 36 -0.57 8.72 -10.80
CA GLU A 36 0.17 8.03 -11.86
C GLU A 36 0.55 9.00 -12.99
N ASP A 37 -0.39 9.81 -13.48
CA ASP A 37 -0.16 10.79 -14.54
C ASP A 37 0.90 11.83 -14.15
N LEU A 38 0.85 12.34 -12.92
CA LEU A 38 1.86 13.28 -12.41
C LEU A 38 3.25 12.64 -12.32
N LEU A 39 3.33 11.40 -11.86
CA LEU A 39 4.58 10.65 -11.78
C LEU A 39 5.15 10.31 -13.17
N GLU A 40 4.29 10.01 -14.16
CA GLU A 40 4.68 9.80 -15.55
C GLU A 40 5.19 11.10 -16.20
N ALA A 41 4.61 12.23 -15.87
CA ALA A 41 5.08 13.55 -16.27
C ALA A 41 6.44 13.93 -15.65
N GLY A 42 6.99 13.09 -14.75
CA GLY A 42 8.29 13.29 -14.12
C GLY A 42 8.25 14.19 -12.88
N ILE A 43 7.07 14.46 -12.35
CA ILE A 43 6.90 15.18 -11.08
C ILE A 43 7.39 14.29 -9.95
N SER A 44 8.06 14.86 -8.94
CA SER A 44 8.49 14.10 -7.76
C SER A 44 7.28 13.60 -6.97
N GLU A 45 7.44 12.46 -6.31
CA GLU A 45 6.37 11.82 -5.55
C GLU A 45 5.81 12.76 -4.47
N GLU A 46 6.69 13.50 -3.78
CA GLU A 46 6.29 14.43 -2.74
C GLU A 46 5.46 15.58 -3.31
N PHE A 47 5.92 16.18 -4.41
CA PHE A 47 5.24 17.31 -5.02
C PHE A 47 3.89 16.90 -5.66
N ALA A 48 3.84 15.69 -6.27
CA ALA A 48 2.60 15.15 -6.79
C ALA A 48 1.54 14.95 -5.68
N LEU A 49 1.96 14.45 -4.51
CA LEU A 49 1.07 14.29 -3.36
C LEU A 49 0.64 15.64 -2.77
N GLU A 50 1.54 16.64 -2.70
CA GLU A 50 1.17 18.00 -2.28
C GLU A 50 0.11 18.61 -3.21
N MET A 51 0.29 18.48 -4.52
CA MET A 51 -0.69 18.95 -5.51
C MET A 51 -2.06 18.29 -5.33
N ILE A 52 -2.09 16.98 -5.09
CA ILE A 52 -3.33 16.24 -4.84
C ILE A 52 -3.98 16.71 -3.55
N GLN A 53 -3.21 16.86 -2.48
CA GLN A 53 -3.70 17.34 -1.20
C GLN A 53 -4.36 18.72 -1.33
N ASP A 54 -3.69 19.65 -2.01
CA ASP A 54 -4.22 21.00 -2.24
C ASP A 54 -5.50 20.95 -3.08
N ALA A 55 -5.53 20.11 -4.13
CA ALA A 55 -6.73 19.94 -4.95
C ALA A 55 -7.92 19.40 -4.15
N LEU A 56 -7.70 18.46 -3.23
CA LEU A 56 -8.75 17.90 -2.37
C LEU A 56 -9.28 18.93 -1.35
N LEU A 57 -8.42 19.82 -0.84
CA LEU A 57 -8.84 20.89 0.08
C LEU A 57 -9.82 21.88 -0.57
N PHE A 58 -9.74 22.09 -1.87
CA PHE A 58 -10.64 22.97 -2.62
C PHE A 58 -11.93 22.31 -3.10
N GLN A 59 -12.10 21.00 -2.87
CA GLN A 59 -13.35 20.31 -3.19
C GLN A 59 -14.36 20.45 -2.05
N ASP A 60 -15.49 21.11 -2.33
CA ASP A 60 -16.57 21.47 -1.37
C ASP A 60 -17.26 20.28 -0.66
N LYS A 61 -16.83 19.04 -0.82
CA LYS A 61 -17.60 17.86 -0.41
C LYS A 61 -16.86 16.85 0.49
N GLY A 62 -15.75 17.22 1.13
CA GLY A 62 -15.14 16.33 2.15
C GLY A 62 -14.87 14.91 1.65
N ALA A 63 -14.54 14.74 0.38
CA ALA A 63 -14.10 13.47 -0.15
C ALA A 63 -12.67 13.22 0.35
N PHE A 64 -12.56 12.50 1.45
CA PHE A 64 -11.28 12.07 1.97
C PHE A 64 -11.00 10.68 1.42
N SER A 65 -9.81 10.49 0.91
CA SER A 65 -9.30 9.18 0.52
C SER A 65 -7.92 9.01 1.12
N THR A 66 -7.60 7.80 1.54
CA THR A 66 -6.26 7.50 2.00
C THR A 66 -5.30 7.40 0.81
N ILE A 67 -4.03 7.71 1.02
CA ILE A 67 -2.97 7.46 0.03
C ILE A 67 -1.83 6.72 0.70
N ASP A 68 -1.54 5.55 0.18
CA ASP A 68 -0.35 4.78 0.46
C ASP A 68 0.44 4.59 -0.83
N ALA A 69 1.64 5.16 -0.88
CA ALA A 69 2.56 4.99 -2.00
C ALA A 69 3.86 4.33 -1.54
N ALA A 70 4.24 3.26 -2.22
CA ALA A 70 5.50 2.58 -2.03
C ALA A 70 6.33 2.68 -3.32
N VAL A 71 7.39 3.47 -3.27
CA VAL A 71 8.29 3.69 -4.41
C VAL A 71 9.59 2.93 -4.17
N ILE A 72 9.89 1.97 -5.04
CA ILE A 72 11.06 1.11 -4.95
C ILE A 72 12.07 1.52 -6.02
N SER A 73 13.24 1.97 -5.59
CA SER A 73 14.37 2.19 -6.49
C SER A 73 14.96 0.85 -6.94
N LEU A 74 14.79 0.50 -8.22
CA LEU A 74 15.31 -0.76 -8.79
C LEU A 74 16.84 -0.79 -8.88
N LYS A 75 17.50 0.37 -8.78
CA LYS A 75 18.96 0.47 -8.77
C LYS A 75 19.55 0.24 -7.38
N THR A 76 18.90 0.77 -6.36
CA THR A 76 19.46 0.81 -4.99
C THR A 76 18.75 -0.12 -4.03
N GLY A 77 17.57 -0.64 -4.37
CA GLY A 77 16.70 -1.38 -3.44
C GLY A 77 16.19 -0.53 -2.28
N ILE A 78 16.21 0.80 -2.41
CA ILE A 78 15.60 1.67 -1.40
C ILE A 78 14.10 1.76 -1.68
N LEU A 79 13.33 1.42 -0.66
CA LEU A 79 11.91 1.67 -0.57
C LEU A 79 11.69 3.02 0.09
N LYS A 80 10.88 3.86 -0.54
CA LYS A 80 10.35 5.10 -0.02
C LYS A 80 8.85 4.93 0.16
N LEU A 81 8.38 5.06 1.37
CA LEU A 81 6.96 5.01 1.71
C LEU A 81 6.46 6.43 1.96
N LEU A 82 5.38 6.80 1.27
CA LEU A 82 4.66 8.05 1.47
C LEU A 82 3.24 7.67 1.87
N LYS A 83 2.85 8.04 3.08
CA LYS A 83 1.58 7.62 3.68
C LYS A 83 0.79 8.83 4.13
N ALA A 84 -0.50 8.85 3.77
CA ALA A 84 -1.45 9.85 4.21
C ALA A 84 -2.79 9.19 4.56
N GLY A 85 -2.97 8.93 5.85
CA GLY A 85 -4.18 8.29 6.39
C GLY A 85 -4.39 6.82 6.04
N GLY A 86 -3.45 6.20 5.34
CA GLY A 86 -3.56 4.79 4.92
C GLY A 86 -3.29 3.80 6.06
N MET A 87 -3.34 2.52 5.73
CA MET A 87 -3.16 1.42 6.68
C MET A 87 -1.69 0.99 6.81
N ALA A 88 -1.43 -0.03 7.59
CA ALA A 88 -0.09 -0.57 7.78
C ALA A 88 0.48 -1.10 6.45
N THR A 89 1.77 -0.85 6.23
CA THR A 89 2.58 -1.56 5.22
C THR A 89 3.50 -2.52 5.95
N PHE A 90 3.65 -3.72 5.41
CA PHE A 90 4.52 -4.73 5.99
C PHE A 90 5.71 -5.00 5.08
N ILE A 91 6.87 -5.24 5.67
CA ILE A 91 8.03 -5.78 4.97
C ILE A 91 8.31 -7.16 5.56
N ARG A 92 8.13 -8.19 4.74
CA ARG A 92 8.54 -9.54 5.10
C ARG A 92 10.00 -9.72 4.71
N HIS A 93 10.85 -9.90 5.70
CA HIS A 93 12.22 -10.34 5.56
C HIS A 93 12.30 -11.88 5.70
N LYS A 94 13.47 -12.45 5.48
CA LYS A 94 13.70 -13.89 5.59
C LYS A 94 13.23 -14.50 6.92
N ASN A 95 13.46 -13.80 8.04
CA ASN A 95 13.20 -14.31 9.39
C ASN A 95 12.30 -13.40 10.24
N SER A 96 11.81 -12.31 9.70
CA SER A 96 11.01 -11.34 10.44
C SER A 96 10.02 -10.62 9.54
N VAL A 97 8.99 -10.06 10.16
CA VAL A 97 8.03 -9.17 9.52
C VAL A 97 8.08 -7.83 10.25
N GLU A 98 8.31 -6.77 9.52
CA GLU A 98 8.28 -5.41 10.04
C GLU A 98 6.94 -4.77 9.66
N ARG A 99 6.25 -4.15 10.64
CA ARG A 99 5.03 -3.36 10.42
C ARG A 99 5.36 -1.88 10.44
N ILE A 100 4.92 -1.16 9.43
CA ILE A 100 5.13 0.28 9.28
C ILE A 100 3.76 0.96 9.30
N MET A 101 3.47 1.64 10.41
CA MET A 101 2.21 2.38 10.58
C MET A 101 2.33 3.80 10.02
N PRO A 102 1.26 4.36 9.42
CA PRO A 102 1.20 5.78 9.08
C PRO A 102 1.11 6.64 10.34
N ALA A 103 1.70 7.83 10.29
CA ALA A 103 1.56 8.84 11.33
C ALA A 103 0.74 10.06 10.86
N ALA A 104 0.55 10.22 9.55
CA ALA A 104 -0.18 11.32 8.95
C ALA A 104 -1.68 11.03 8.80
N LEU A 105 -2.51 12.07 8.87
CA LEU A 105 -3.95 12.01 8.57
C LEU A 105 -4.20 11.87 7.06
N PRO A 106 -5.42 11.48 6.62
CA PRO A 106 -5.79 11.46 5.21
C PRO A 106 -5.64 12.83 4.54
N PRO A 107 -5.36 12.88 3.22
CA PRO A 107 -5.33 14.11 2.45
C PRO A 107 -6.64 14.87 2.56
N GLY A 108 -6.57 16.21 2.57
CA GLY A 108 -7.75 17.07 2.69
C GLY A 108 -8.25 17.30 4.12
N CYS A 109 -7.71 16.58 5.12
CA CYS A 109 -8.12 16.79 6.52
C CYS A 109 -7.59 18.09 7.14
N ARG A 110 -6.44 18.61 6.68
CA ARG A 110 -5.81 19.79 7.25
C ARG A 110 -4.89 20.51 6.27
N ILE A 111 -4.93 21.84 6.26
CA ILE A 111 -4.02 22.68 5.47
C ILE A 111 -2.59 22.54 6.02
N GLY A 112 -1.60 22.38 5.12
CA GLY A 112 -0.18 22.29 5.48
C GLY A 112 0.21 20.98 6.14
N GLN A 113 -0.60 19.92 5.97
CA GLN A 113 -0.28 18.59 6.47
C GLN A 113 0.90 18.01 5.70
N GLN A 114 1.90 17.50 6.43
CA GLN A 114 3.01 16.76 5.85
C GLN A 114 2.65 15.27 5.73
N PHE A 115 3.12 14.65 4.65
CA PHE A 115 3.05 13.20 4.50
C PHE A 115 4.03 12.52 5.45
N ASP A 116 3.65 11.35 5.94
CA ASP A 116 4.59 10.48 6.65
C ASP A 116 5.52 9.82 5.62
N LEU A 117 6.78 10.21 5.67
CA LEU A 117 7.81 9.76 4.74
C LEU A 117 8.80 8.86 5.46
N LYS A 118 8.90 7.61 5.01
CA LYS A 118 9.82 6.61 5.56
C LYS A 118 10.67 5.98 4.49
N TYR A 119 11.92 5.70 4.82
CA TYR A 119 12.87 5.01 3.95
C TYR A 119 13.28 3.70 4.56
N LYS A 120 13.31 2.64 3.74
CA LYS A 120 13.78 1.30 4.12
C LYS A 120 14.68 0.74 3.05
N LYS A 121 15.68 -0.02 3.45
CA LYS A 121 16.51 -0.81 2.54
C LYS A 121 15.88 -2.18 2.37
N LEU A 122 15.61 -2.56 1.13
CA LEU A 122 15.14 -3.90 0.77
C LEU A 122 16.32 -4.76 0.30
N TYR A 123 16.22 -6.03 0.58
CA TYR A 123 17.21 -7.06 0.24
C TYR A 123 16.58 -8.16 -0.62
N ASP A 124 17.44 -9.00 -1.18
CA ASP A 124 17.00 -10.17 -1.96
C ASP A 124 16.09 -11.08 -1.14
N GLY A 125 14.93 -11.43 -1.68
CA GLY A 125 13.90 -12.24 -1.02
C GLY A 125 12.94 -11.49 -0.11
N ASP A 126 13.10 -10.16 0.08
CA ASP A 126 12.13 -9.36 0.80
C ASP A 126 10.80 -9.22 0.02
N MET A 127 9.71 -9.02 0.74
CA MET A 127 8.41 -8.66 0.16
C MET A 127 7.87 -7.41 0.82
N VAL A 128 7.35 -6.49 0.02
CA VAL A 128 6.56 -5.33 0.47
C VAL A 128 5.10 -5.68 0.31
N ILE A 129 4.31 -5.55 1.38
CA ILE A 129 2.90 -5.92 1.44
C ILE A 129 2.12 -4.72 1.94
N MET A 130 1.19 -4.22 1.11
CA MET A 130 0.26 -3.14 1.44
C MET A 130 -1.14 -3.72 1.52
N VAL A 131 -1.93 -3.29 2.50
CA VAL A 131 -3.26 -3.82 2.76
C VAL A 131 -4.27 -2.70 3.00
N SER A 132 -5.54 -2.92 2.63
CA SER A 132 -6.65 -2.07 3.06
C SER A 132 -7.02 -2.33 4.51
N ASP A 133 -7.89 -1.48 5.08
CA ASP A 133 -8.38 -1.61 6.45
C ASP A 133 -9.18 -2.90 6.69
N GLY A 134 -10.03 -3.32 5.75
CA GLY A 134 -10.76 -4.59 5.83
C GLY A 134 -9.86 -5.83 6.05
N MET A 135 -8.57 -5.73 5.69
CA MET A 135 -7.59 -6.78 5.99
C MET A 135 -7.11 -6.77 7.44
N LEU A 136 -7.31 -5.69 8.19
CA LEU A 136 -6.80 -5.53 9.57
C LEU A 136 -7.92 -5.50 10.63
N GLU A 137 -9.18 -5.46 10.24
CA GLU A 137 -10.32 -5.38 11.16
C GLU A 137 -10.34 -6.50 12.19
N PHE A 138 -9.92 -7.73 11.82
CA PHE A 138 -9.85 -8.87 12.74
C PHE A 138 -8.96 -8.62 13.96
N GLU A 139 -7.98 -7.73 13.85
CA GLU A 139 -7.08 -7.40 14.97
C GLU A 139 -7.78 -6.63 16.10
N ASN A 140 -8.96 -6.07 15.83
CA ASN A 140 -9.77 -5.35 16.82
C ASN A 140 -10.70 -6.29 17.60
N MET A 141 -10.76 -7.57 17.23
CA MET A 141 -11.64 -8.55 17.90
C MET A 141 -11.00 -9.10 19.17
N PRO A 142 -11.71 -9.07 20.32
CA PRO A 142 -11.17 -9.56 21.58
C PRO A 142 -10.81 -11.05 21.58
N GLU A 143 -11.49 -11.83 20.74
CA GLU A 143 -11.29 -13.29 20.63
C GLU A 143 -10.03 -13.65 19.85
N ILE A 144 -9.49 -12.72 19.05
CA ILE A 144 -8.35 -12.96 18.17
C ILE A 144 -7.06 -12.46 18.84
N SER A 145 -6.19 -13.39 19.19
CA SER A 145 -4.92 -13.10 19.87
C SER A 145 -3.71 -12.95 18.94
N PHE A 146 -3.85 -13.22 17.64
CA PHE A 146 -2.77 -13.12 16.68
C PHE A 146 -2.88 -11.84 15.84
N ARG A 147 -1.77 -11.45 15.25
CA ARG A 147 -1.62 -10.25 14.42
C ARG A 147 -1.31 -10.60 12.98
N MET A 148 -1.50 -9.65 12.06
CA MET A 148 -1.20 -9.78 10.64
C MET A 148 0.25 -10.26 10.38
N GLU A 149 1.22 -9.81 11.19
CA GLU A 149 2.62 -10.26 11.08
C GLU A 149 2.75 -11.78 11.27
N SER A 150 1.92 -12.37 12.12
CA SER A 150 1.91 -13.82 12.33
C SER A 150 1.38 -14.58 11.12
N LEU A 151 0.37 -14.03 10.43
CA LEU A 151 -0.17 -14.60 9.19
C LEU A 151 0.88 -14.52 8.08
N ILE A 152 1.43 -13.32 7.85
CA ILE A 152 2.49 -13.05 6.88
C ILE A 152 3.70 -14.00 7.10
N GLY A 153 4.10 -14.21 8.34
CA GLY A 153 5.24 -15.06 8.69
C GLY A 153 5.03 -16.56 8.44
N LYS A 154 3.77 -17.02 8.41
CA LYS A 154 3.42 -18.43 8.14
C LYS A 154 3.44 -18.78 6.65
N ILE A 155 3.16 -17.82 5.76
CA ILE A 155 3.13 -18.05 4.31
C ILE A 155 4.57 -18.26 3.81
N LYS A 156 4.81 -19.34 3.07
CA LYS A 156 6.18 -19.77 2.68
C LYS A 156 6.51 -19.50 1.21
N THR A 157 5.53 -19.13 0.40
CA THR A 157 5.76 -18.84 -1.01
C THR A 157 6.58 -17.55 -1.21
N ASN A 158 7.33 -17.49 -2.31
CA ASN A 158 8.01 -16.30 -2.80
C ASN A 158 7.33 -15.72 -4.06
N ASN A 159 6.23 -16.31 -4.51
CA ASN A 159 5.42 -15.78 -5.59
C ASN A 159 4.44 -14.75 -5.01
N ALA A 160 4.50 -13.51 -5.49
CA ALA A 160 3.72 -12.41 -4.95
C ALA A 160 2.20 -12.63 -5.10
N GLN A 161 1.73 -13.19 -6.24
CA GLN A 161 0.31 -13.46 -6.44
C GLN A 161 -0.19 -14.57 -5.52
N VAL A 162 0.56 -15.68 -5.43
CA VAL A 162 0.21 -16.80 -4.55
C VAL A 162 0.20 -16.30 -3.08
N PHE A 163 1.17 -15.46 -2.73
CA PHE A 163 1.24 -14.88 -1.39
C PHE A 163 0.02 -14.01 -1.06
N ALA A 164 -0.40 -13.14 -2.00
CA ALA A 164 -1.58 -12.30 -1.83
C ALA A 164 -2.84 -13.14 -1.61
N ASN A 165 -3.05 -14.16 -2.44
CA ASN A 165 -4.20 -15.06 -2.33
C ASN A 165 -4.21 -15.82 -0.99
N GLU A 166 -3.08 -16.43 -0.61
CA GLU A 166 -2.96 -17.14 0.68
C GLU A 166 -3.18 -16.19 1.88
N LEU A 167 -2.77 -14.91 1.78
CA LEU A 167 -2.95 -13.95 2.84
C LEU A 167 -4.42 -13.54 2.99
N ILE A 168 -5.13 -13.29 1.87
CA ILE A 168 -6.58 -12.98 1.90
C ILE A 168 -7.36 -14.15 2.50
N GLU A 169 -7.06 -15.38 2.08
CA GLU A 169 -7.72 -16.59 2.61
C GLU A 169 -7.42 -16.84 4.10
N ALA A 170 -6.23 -16.42 4.58
CA ALA A 170 -5.84 -16.61 5.97
C ALA A 170 -6.47 -15.61 6.95
N VAL A 171 -6.98 -14.47 6.45
CA VAL A 171 -7.63 -13.45 7.29
C VAL A 171 -9.04 -13.93 7.64
N PRO A 172 -9.41 -13.96 8.94
CA PRO A 172 -10.73 -14.37 9.38
C PRO A 172 -11.85 -13.55 8.74
N VAL A 173 -12.93 -14.21 8.33
CA VAL A 173 -14.17 -13.57 7.92
C VAL A 173 -14.96 -13.21 9.18
N LEU A 174 -15.45 -11.97 9.27
CA LEU A 174 -16.20 -11.50 10.41
C LEU A 174 -17.68 -11.91 10.26
N GLU A 175 -18.26 -12.55 11.28
CA GLU A 175 -19.64 -13.06 11.23
C GLU A 175 -20.71 -11.95 11.26
N ASP A 176 -20.35 -10.72 11.64
CA ASP A 176 -21.30 -9.62 11.88
C ASP A 176 -21.77 -8.87 10.62
N GLY A 177 -21.41 -9.34 9.41
CA GLY A 177 -21.96 -8.83 8.15
C GLY A 177 -21.46 -7.46 7.70
N TYR A 178 -20.50 -6.88 8.39
CA TYR A 178 -19.74 -5.70 7.94
C TYR A 178 -18.40 -6.16 7.40
N ASP A 179 -18.42 -6.78 6.21
CA ASP A 179 -17.19 -7.15 5.50
C ASP A 179 -16.80 -5.95 4.64
N ASP A 180 -15.74 -5.24 5.04
CA ASP A 180 -15.19 -4.17 4.23
C ASP A 180 -14.32 -4.74 3.11
N ASP A 181 -14.11 -3.97 2.05
CA ASP A 181 -13.35 -4.39 0.87
C ASP A 181 -11.92 -4.80 1.26
N ARG A 182 -11.54 -6.03 0.92
CA ARG A 182 -10.22 -6.61 1.24
C ARG A 182 -9.28 -6.50 0.06
N THR A 183 -8.28 -5.66 0.19
CA THR A 183 -7.26 -5.48 -0.83
C THR A 183 -5.87 -5.79 -0.30
N VAL A 184 -5.12 -6.59 -1.05
CA VAL A 184 -3.71 -6.88 -0.79
C VAL A 184 -2.89 -6.60 -2.03
N LEU A 185 -1.80 -5.85 -1.87
CA LEU A 185 -0.85 -5.54 -2.91
C LEU A 185 0.55 -6.01 -2.46
N VAL A 186 1.15 -6.92 -3.20
CA VAL A 186 2.44 -7.55 -2.85
C VAL A 186 3.48 -7.31 -3.93
N ALA A 187 4.67 -6.86 -3.52
CA ALA A 187 5.85 -6.81 -4.38
C ALA A 187 6.97 -7.67 -3.79
N ALA A 188 7.41 -8.67 -4.53
CA ALA A 188 8.58 -9.48 -4.18
C ALA A 188 9.84 -8.91 -4.82
N ILE A 189 10.94 -8.91 -4.08
CA ILE A 189 12.21 -8.26 -4.43
C ILE A 189 13.27 -9.31 -4.76
N TRP A 190 13.96 -9.14 -5.88
CA TRP A 190 15.10 -9.98 -6.27
C TRP A 190 16.29 -9.14 -6.74
N GLU A 191 17.48 -9.53 -6.35
CA GLU A 191 18.71 -8.93 -6.88
C GLU A 191 19.05 -9.47 -8.28
N LYS A 192 19.57 -8.58 -9.14
CA LYS A 192 20.01 -8.90 -10.48
C LYS A 192 21.32 -9.71 -10.43
N GLY A 193 21.24 -11.01 -10.58
CA GLY A 193 22.39 -11.92 -10.52
C GLY A 193 22.00 -13.37 -10.29
N THR A 194 20.91 -13.60 -9.62
CA THR A 194 20.22 -14.89 -9.55
C THR A 194 19.17 -14.93 -10.66
N GLN A 195 19.24 -15.90 -11.51
CA GLN A 195 18.53 -16.09 -12.81
C GLN A 195 17.01 -15.85 -12.83
N LYS A 196 16.47 -14.78 -12.30
CA LYS A 196 15.07 -14.32 -12.53
C LYS A 196 14.95 -12.86 -12.08
N CYS A 197 15.09 -11.93 -13.00
CA CYS A 197 14.72 -10.53 -12.78
C CYS A 197 13.21 -10.41 -13.05
N GLY A 198 12.43 -10.03 -12.05
CA GLY A 198 11.01 -9.72 -12.20
C GLY A 198 10.41 -9.24 -10.89
N ILE A 199 9.65 -8.16 -10.95
CA ILE A 199 8.69 -7.83 -9.89
C ILE A 199 7.41 -8.54 -10.30
N ASN A 200 6.94 -9.45 -9.44
CA ASN A 200 5.64 -10.08 -9.62
C ASN A 200 4.67 -9.41 -8.65
N VAL A 201 3.57 -8.89 -9.15
CA VAL A 201 2.54 -8.19 -8.37
C VAL A 201 1.27 -9.00 -8.46
N GLY A 202 0.81 -9.47 -7.30
CA GLY A 202 -0.50 -10.08 -7.17
C GLY A 202 -1.55 -9.03 -6.82
N ARG A 203 -2.70 -9.10 -7.47
CA ARG A 203 -3.90 -8.30 -7.19
C ARG A 203 -5.06 -9.27 -6.97
N GLU A 204 -5.79 -9.08 -5.89
CA GLU A 204 -7.21 -9.43 -5.74
C GLU A 204 -7.87 -8.41 -4.84
#